data_7daab35f1b0ed39126a36f449301a3d1
#
_entry.id   7daab35f1b0ed39126a36f449301a3d1
#
_cell.length_a   1.000
_cell.length_b   1.000
_cell.length_c   1.000
_cell.angle_alpha   90.00
_cell.angle_beta   90.00
_cell.angle_gamma   90.00
#
_symmetry.space_group_name_H-M   'P 1'
#
loop_
_entity.id
_entity.type
_entity.pdbx_description
1 polymer ?
#
loop_
_entity_poly.entity_id
_entity_poly.type
_entity_poly.pdbx_seq_one_letter_code
_entity_poly.pdbx_strand_id
1 'polypeptide(L)'
;PAMFKYKDKYYVVTSGCTGWSPNQGKYAVADHPMGPWTEIGDPCTDWGWETTYDTQSTCVFPVDAENGKYIYMGDRWNAGDLSESRYVWVPVEFQPDNKIALRRYEDWTLDELEGKGLFEIKTKLPTVVSSVEDIAKQLPNEVTISYGTEEETTPVTWNIGEYDANKIGNVTITGNLTEKAENSATTSIL
;
A
#
# COMPACT_ATOMS: atom_id res chain seq x y z
N PRO A 1 -12.07 3.25 -16.53
CA PRO A 1 -10.72 2.72 -16.70
C PRO A 1 -9.69 3.85 -16.71
N ALA A 2 -8.53 3.59 -16.13
CA ALA A 2 -7.40 4.51 -16.09
C ALA A 2 -6.20 3.88 -16.78
N MET A 3 -5.71 4.49 -17.84
CA MET A 3 -4.54 4.02 -18.57
C MET A 3 -3.37 5.00 -18.35
N PHE A 4 -2.18 4.46 -18.12
CA PHE A 4 -0.97 5.26 -17.98
C PHE A 4 0.25 4.50 -18.50
N LYS A 5 1.37 5.21 -18.66
CA LYS A 5 2.64 4.64 -19.07
C LYS A 5 3.69 4.86 -17.99
N TYR A 6 4.45 3.81 -17.67
CA TYR A 6 5.64 3.90 -16.85
C TYR A 6 6.77 3.12 -17.50
N LYS A 7 7.92 3.76 -17.68
CA LYS A 7 9.05 3.22 -18.46
C LYS A 7 8.58 2.80 -19.87
N ASP A 8 8.80 1.55 -20.23
CA ASP A 8 8.46 0.96 -21.52
C ASP A 8 7.13 0.19 -21.52
N LYS A 9 6.36 0.23 -20.40
CA LYS A 9 5.10 -0.50 -20.25
C LYS A 9 3.90 0.42 -20.15
N TYR A 10 2.79 -0.06 -20.68
CA TYR A 10 1.47 0.53 -20.51
C TYR A 10 0.67 -0.28 -19.52
N TYR A 11 -0.06 0.40 -18.67
CA TYR A 11 -0.92 -0.15 -17.63
C TYR A 11 -2.33 0.35 -17.84
N VAL A 12 -3.30 -0.50 -17.58
CA VAL A 12 -4.71 -0.11 -17.54
C VAL A 12 -5.34 -0.70 -16.28
N VAL A 13 -5.91 0.17 -15.44
CA VAL A 13 -6.71 -0.23 -14.26
C VAL A 13 -8.18 -0.12 -14.62
N THR A 14 -8.92 -1.17 -14.36
CA THR A 14 -10.35 -1.29 -14.67
C THR A 14 -11.10 -1.95 -13.53
N SER A 15 -12.42 -2.06 -13.67
CA SER A 15 -13.29 -2.84 -12.81
C SER A 15 -14.36 -3.55 -13.63
N GLY A 16 -15.23 -4.33 -13.00
CA GLY A 16 -16.40 -4.91 -13.63
C GLY A 16 -17.47 -3.87 -13.96
N CYS A 17 -18.48 -4.27 -14.74
CA CYS A 17 -19.58 -3.41 -15.16
C CYS A 17 -20.79 -3.59 -14.21
N THR A 18 -20.74 -2.94 -13.05
CA THR A 18 -21.80 -3.00 -12.01
C THR A 18 -22.50 -1.66 -11.79
N GLY A 19 -22.45 -0.76 -12.77
CA GLY A 19 -23.05 0.58 -12.68
C GLY A 19 -22.35 1.41 -11.59
N TRP A 20 -23.12 1.97 -10.66
CA TRP A 20 -22.63 2.80 -9.58
C TRP A 20 -22.01 2.02 -8.41
N SER A 21 -22.25 0.70 -8.36
CA SER A 21 -21.69 -0.13 -7.30
C SER A 21 -20.23 -0.45 -7.56
N PRO A 22 -19.33 -0.16 -6.63
CA PRO A 22 -17.93 -0.54 -6.75
C PRO A 22 -17.78 -2.07 -6.74
N ASN A 23 -16.73 -2.55 -7.38
CA ASN A 23 -16.40 -3.96 -7.43
C ASN A 23 -14.89 -4.15 -7.49
N GLN A 24 -14.47 -5.40 -7.50
CA GLN A 24 -13.06 -5.79 -7.54
C GLN A 24 -12.32 -5.17 -8.72
N GLY A 25 -11.21 -4.53 -8.45
CA GLY A 25 -10.31 -3.97 -9.44
C GLY A 25 -9.60 -5.03 -10.24
N LYS A 26 -9.20 -4.65 -11.44
CA LYS A 26 -8.34 -5.44 -12.32
C LYS A 26 -7.34 -4.53 -13.00
N TYR A 27 -6.17 -5.06 -13.30
CA TYR A 27 -5.26 -4.35 -14.17
C TYR A 27 -4.58 -5.28 -15.16
N ALA A 28 -4.15 -4.68 -16.25
CA ALA A 28 -3.41 -5.35 -17.30
C ALA A 28 -2.21 -4.51 -17.72
N VAL A 29 -1.21 -5.18 -18.30
CA VAL A 29 0.05 -4.59 -18.76
C VAL A 29 0.26 -4.95 -20.24
N ALA A 30 0.84 -4.01 -21.00
CA ALA A 30 1.19 -4.21 -22.40
C ALA A 30 2.47 -3.46 -22.79
N ASP A 31 3.12 -3.90 -23.87
CA ASP A 31 4.25 -3.20 -24.48
C ASP A 31 3.80 -2.07 -25.41
N HIS A 32 2.55 -2.08 -25.83
CA HIS A 32 1.97 -1.09 -26.73
C HIS A 32 0.57 -0.69 -26.25
N PRO A 33 0.14 0.59 -26.41
CA PRO A 33 -1.16 1.06 -25.90
C PRO A 33 -2.36 0.34 -26.53
N MET A 34 -2.20 -0.25 -27.69
CA MET A 34 -3.23 -1.07 -28.33
C MET A 34 -3.13 -2.55 -27.98
N GLY A 35 -2.24 -2.92 -27.06
CA GLY A 35 -1.98 -4.31 -26.70
C GLY A 35 -1.01 -5.06 -27.63
N PRO A 36 -0.94 -6.40 -27.51
CA PRO A 36 -1.83 -7.22 -26.69
C PRO A 36 -1.66 -6.98 -25.18
N TRP A 37 -2.77 -6.99 -24.45
CA TRP A 37 -2.79 -6.80 -23.01
C TRP A 37 -2.71 -8.13 -22.25
N THR A 38 -1.89 -8.17 -21.21
CA THR A 38 -1.81 -9.29 -20.28
C THR A 38 -2.48 -8.87 -18.97
N GLU A 39 -3.59 -9.51 -18.61
CA GLU A 39 -4.24 -9.31 -17.32
C GLU A 39 -3.36 -9.90 -16.22
N ILE A 40 -3.09 -9.11 -15.18
CA ILE A 40 -2.25 -9.50 -14.04
C ILE A 40 -3.12 -9.87 -12.84
N GLY A 41 -4.21 -9.16 -12.59
CA GLY A 41 -5.12 -9.40 -11.48
C GLY A 41 -5.60 -8.12 -10.81
N ASP A 42 -5.87 -8.20 -9.51
CA ASP A 42 -6.28 -7.06 -8.69
C ASP A 42 -5.05 -6.26 -8.23
N PRO A 43 -5.01 -4.94 -8.40
CA PRO A 43 -3.93 -4.12 -7.86
C PRO A 43 -4.08 -3.83 -6.35
N CYS A 44 -5.28 -3.98 -5.78
CA CYS A 44 -5.55 -3.68 -4.38
C CYS A 44 -5.08 -4.82 -3.47
N THR A 45 -4.36 -4.50 -2.39
CA THR A 45 -3.69 -5.49 -1.54
C THR A 45 -4.21 -5.55 -0.10
N ASP A 46 -4.96 -4.52 0.33
CA ASP A 46 -5.45 -4.40 1.71
C ASP A 46 -6.96 -4.62 1.80
N TRP A 47 -7.52 -4.64 3.01
CA TRP A 47 -8.96 -4.85 3.18
C TRP A 47 -9.78 -3.79 2.44
N GLY A 48 -10.90 -4.22 1.83
CA GLY A 48 -11.69 -3.40 0.91
C GLY A 48 -11.27 -3.56 -0.55
N TRP A 49 -10.32 -4.49 -0.84
CA TRP A 49 -9.90 -4.84 -2.20
C TRP A 49 -11.08 -5.34 -3.06
N GLU A 50 -12.06 -6.02 -2.45
CA GLU A 50 -13.23 -6.58 -3.13
C GLU A 50 -14.07 -5.51 -3.84
N THR A 51 -13.92 -4.25 -3.40
CA THR A 51 -14.64 -3.09 -3.96
C THR A 51 -13.69 -2.01 -4.46
N THR A 52 -12.40 -2.32 -4.61
CA THR A 52 -11.37 -1.33 -4.98
C THR A 52 -11.42 -0.13 -4.02
N TYR A 53 -11.48 -0.40 -2.70
CA TYR A 53 -11.64 0.62 -1.65
C TYR A 53 -12.90 1.48 -1.80
N ASP A 54 -14.02 0.86 -2.21
CA ASP A 54 -15.30 1.50 -2.52
C ASP A 54 -15.20 2.54 -3.64
N THR A 55 -14.37 2.27 -4.66
CA THR A 55 -14.16 3.19 -5.78
C THR A 55 -14.25 2.52 -7.14
N GLN A 56 -14.37 3.35 -8.17
CA GLN A 56 -14.17 2.99 -9.57
C GLN A 56 -13.01 3.81 -10.13
N SER A 57 -12.11 3.16 -10.88
CA SER A 57 -10.93 3.80 -11.43
C SER A 57 -11.28 4.89 -12.43
N THR A 58 -10.73 6.08 -12.25
CA THR A 58 -10.97 7.24 -13.10
C THR A 58 -9.72 7.66 -13.84
N CYS A 59 -8.63 7.86 -13.10
CA CYS A 59 -7.38 8.35 -13.62
C CYS A 59 -6.20 7.78 -12.82
N VAL A 60 -5.04 7.69 -13.45
CA VAL A 60 -3.74 7.59 -12.76
C VAL A 60 -2.93 8.80 -13.18
N PHE A 61 -2.65 9.67 -12.20
CA PHE A 61 -2.00 10.95 -12.43
C PHE A 61 -0.48 10.83 -12.21
N PRO A 62 0.37 11.20 -13.19
CA PRO A 62 1.81 11.24 -13.01
C PRO A 62 2.21 12.51 -12.25
N VAL A 63 2.82 12.36 -11.09
CA VAL A 63 3.44 13.47 -10.33
C VAL A 63 4.87 13.68 -10.81
N ASP A 64 5.62 12.58 -10.92
CA ASP A 64 6.99 12.53 -11.44
C ASP A 64 7.16 11.18 -12.16
N ALA A 65 6.80 11.17 -13.45
CA ALA A 65 6.76 9.95 -14.25
C ALA A 65 8.15 9.32 -14.44
N GLU A 66 9.21 10.12 -14.46
CA GLU A 66 10.58 9.63 -14.65
C GLU A 66 11.03 8.80 -13.43
N ASN A 67 10.63 9.23 -12.24
CA ASN A 67 10.94 8.55 -10.98
C ASN A 67 9.81 7.61 -10.48
N GLY A 68 8.80 7.35 -11.30
CA GLY A 68 7.75 6.39 -10.97
C GLY A 68 6.75 6.88 -9.93
N LYS A 69 6.57 8.20 -9.78
CA LYS A 69 5.63 8.77 -8.82
C LYS A 69 4.27 9.02 -9.47
N TYR A 70 3.31 8.19 -9.14
CA TYR A 70 1.95 8.24 -9.68
C TYR A 70 0.93 8.14 -8.57
N ILE A 71 -0.22 8.81 -8.77
CA ILE A 71 -1.39 8.75 -7.90
C ILE A 71 -2.52 8.07 -8.65
N TYR A 72 -3.04 6.97 -8.09
CA TYR A 72 -4.32 6.41 -8.50
C TYR A 72 -5.43 7.30 -7.95
N MET A 73 -6.42 7.60 -8.81
CA MET A 73 -7.59 8.37 -8.48
C MET A 73 -8.83 7.54 -8.78
N GLY A 74 -9.63 7.26 -7.76
CA GLY A 74 -10.86 6.51 -7.85
C GLY A 74 -12.05 7.34 -7.39
N ASP A 75 -13.16 7.25 -8.12
CA ASP A 75 -14.43 7.90 -7.76
C ASP A 75 -15.19 7.03 -6.78
N ARG A 76 -15.56 7.62 -5.63
CA ARG A 76 -16.43 7.01 -4.64
C ARG A 76 -17.82 7.64 -4.77
N TRP A 77 -18.65 6.99 -5.56
CA TRP A 77 -20.00 7.47 -5.87
C TRP A 77 -20.95 7.35 -4.68
N ASN A 78 -21.69 8.41 -4.40
CA ASN A 78 -22.91 8.33 -3.61
C ASN A 78 -24.11 8.39 -4.55
N ALA A 79 -24.64 7.23 -4.93
CA ALA A 79 -25.75 7.14 -5.87
C ALA A 79 -27.05 7.79 -5.38
N GLY A 80 -27.22 7.95 -4.06
CA GLY A 80 -28.36 8.63 -3.45
C GLY A 80 -28.27 10.16 -3.48
N ASP A 81 -27.05 10.69 -3.49
CA ASP A 81 -26.76 12.12 -3.58
C ASP A 81 -25.38 12.34 -4.19
N LEU A 82 -25.34 12.60 -5.47
CA LEU A 82 -24.07 12.74 -6.21
C LEU A 82 -23.24 13.94 -5.75
N SER A 83 -23.86 14.95 -5.14
CA SER A 83 -23.12 16.10 -4.58
C SER A 83 -22.27 15.72 -3.38
N GLU A 84 -22.58 14.61 -2.72
CA GLU A 84 -21.86 14.06 -1.59
C GLU A 84 -20.87 12.93 -1.99
N SER A 85 -20.66 12.73 -3.29
CA SER A 85 -19.62 11.80 -3.78
C SER A 85 -18.23 12.27 -3.34
N ARG A 86 -17.34 11.31 -3.14
CA ARG A 86 -15.96 11.54 -2.68
C ARG A 86 -14.98 10.87 -3.64
N TYR A 87 -13.71 11.04 -3.35
CA TYR A 87 -12.61 10.47 -4.10
C TYR A 87 -11.68 9.70 -3.15
N VAL A 88 -11.01 8.70 -3.69
CA VAL A 88 -9.88 8.04 -3.04
C VAL A 88 -8.67 8.22 -3.92
N TRP A 89 -7.62 8.79 -3.36
CA TRP A 89 -6.35 8.99 -4.03
C TRP A 89 -5.28 8.27 -3.23
N VAL A 90 -4.56 7.37 -3.89
CA VAL A 90 -3.50 6.60 -3.25
C VAL A 90 -2.27 6.50 -4.16
N PRO A 91 -1.06 6.40 -3.60
CA PRO A 91 0.14 6.12 -4.36
C PRO A 91 0.02 4.83 -5.18
N VAL A 92 0.59 4.83 -6.38
CA VAL A 92 0.81 3.62 -7.17
C VAL A 92 2.18 3.08 -6.83
N GLU A 93 2.23 1.88 -6.27
CA GLU A 93 3.49 1.19 -5.98
C GLU A 93 3.87 0.29 -7.16
N PHE A 94 5.02 0.56 -7.77
CA PHE A 94 5.56 -0.34 -8.79
C PHE A 94 6.31 -1.49 -8.12
N GLN A 95 5.92 -2.69 -8.47
CA GLN A 95 6.47 -3.94 -7.96
C GLN A 95 7.37 -4.61 -9.02
N PRO A 96 8.21 -5.60 -8.65
CA PRO A 96 8.90 -6.43 -9.62
C PRO A 96 7.97 -7.06 -10.66
N ASP A 97 8.52 -7.49 -11.79
CA ASP A 97 7.80 -8.13 -12.90
C ASP A 97 6.70 -7.27 -13.53
N ASN A 98 6.88 -5.96 -13.54
CA ASN A 98 5.94 -4.97 -14.07
C ASN A 98 4.57 -5.02 -13.37
N LYS A 99 4.53 -5.41 -12.12
CA LYS A 99 3.32 -5.38 -11.31
C LYS A 99 3.14 -4.02 -10.66
N ILE A 100 1.90 -3.74 -10.25
CA ILE A 100 1.57 -2.59 -9.41
C ILE A 100 0.76 -3.05 -8.19
N ALA A 101 0.88 -2.28 -7.12
CA ALA A 101 0.01 -2.41 -5.96
C ALA A 101 -0.60 -1.05 -5.60
N LEU A 102 -1.84 -1.10 -5.14
CA LEU A 102 -2.56 0.00 -4.52
C LEU A 102 -2.82 -0.40 -3.08
N ARG A 103 -2.32 0.40 -2.13
CA ARG A 103 -2.58 0.17 -0.71
C ARG A 103 -3.66 1.09 -0.20
N ARG A 104 -4.32 0.67 0.87
CA ARG A 104 -5.27 1.51 1.56
C ARG A 104 -4.52 2.42 2.53
N TYR A 105 -4.65 3.71 2.32
CA TYR A 105 -4.23 4.75 3.27
C TYR A 105 -5.48 5.44 3.84
N GLU A 106 -5.49 5.74 5.12
CA GLU A 106 -6.47 6.65 5.70
C GLU A 106 -6.09 8.09 5.39
N ASP A 107 -4.82 8.40 5.52
CA ASP A 107 -4.15 9.61 5.07
C ASP A 107 -2.75 9.25 4.55
N TRP A 108 -2.17 10.10 3.74
CA TRP A 108 -0.82 9.96 3.23
C TRP A 108 -0.27 11.31 2.77
N THR A 109 1.03 11.42 2.69
CA THR A 109 1.76 12.62 2.28
C THR A 109 2.49 12.38 0.95
N LEU A 110 3.07 13.43 0.37
CA LEU A 110 3.89 13.28 -0.84
C LEU A 110 5.17 12.47 -0.58
N ASP A 111 5.57 12.31 0.68
CA ASP A 111 6.74 11.51 1.04
C ASP A 111 6.53 10.02 0.77
N GLU A 112 5.30 9.50 0.92
CA GLU A 112 4.97 8.14 0.51
C GLU A 112 5.12 7.95 -1.01
N LEU A 113 4.80 8.98 -1.81
CA LEU A 113 5.09 8.97 -3.25
C LEU A 113 6.59 8.95 -3.55
N GLU A 114 7.41 9.45 -2.66
CA GLU A 114 8.86 9.45 -2.80
C GLU A 114 9.51 8.11 -2.43
N GLY A 115 8.70 7.13 -2.10
CA GLY A 115 9.15 5.80 -1.70
C GLY A 115 9.79 5.76 -0.32
N LYS A 116 9.70 6.85 0.45
CA LYS A 116 10.26 6.94 1.80
C LYS A 116 9.43 6.18 2.84
N GLY A 117 8.19 5.79 2.49
CA GLY A 117 7.27 5.05 3.35
C GLY A 117 6.98 3.62 2.92
N LEU A 118 7.39 3.24 1.71
CA LEU A 118 7.04 1.95 1.12
C LEU A 118 8.23 1.01 1.14
N PHE A 119 8.38 0.29 2.22
CA PHE A 119 9.41 -0.74 2.35
C PHE A 119 8.81 -2.02 2.91
N GLU A 120 9.38 -3.13 2.55
CA GLU A 120 9.07 -4.44 3.12
C GLU A 120 10.07 -4.74 4.24
N ILE A 121 9.57 -5.14 5.41
CA ILE A 121 10.44 -5.60 6.50
C ILE A 121 10.82 -7.05 6.21
N LYS A 122 12.10 -7.28 5.95
CA LYS A 122 12.68 -8.63 5.74
C LYS A 122 13.05 -9.32 7.04
N THR A 123 13.31 -8.56 8.10
CA THR A 123 13.56 -9.12 9.42
C THR A 123 12.31 -9.83 9.93
N LYS A 124 12.47 -11.10 10.33
CA LYS A 124 11.37 -11.85 10.94
C LYS A 124 11.05 -11.30 12.32
N LEU A 125 9.87 -10.71 12.45
CA LEU A 125 9.37 -10.18 13.71
C LEU A 125 8.58 -11.25 14.48
N PRO A 126 8.52 -11.18 15.83
CA PRO A 126 7.69 -12.06 16.62
C PRO A 126 6.22 -11.84 16.29
N THR A 127 5.45 -12.93 16.18
CA THR A 127 4.01 -12.89 15.90
C THR A 127 3.16 -13.28 17.10
N VAL A 128 3.77 -13.91 18.11
CA VAL A 128 3.12 -14.33 19.35
C VAL A 128 4.06 -14.06 20.51
N VAL A 129 3.56 -13.43 21.55
CA VAL A 129 4.30 -13.15 22.79
C VAL A 129 3.41 -13.35 24.02
N SER A 130 4.01 -13.70 25.14
CA SER A 130 3.31 -14.02 26.38
C SER A 130 3.30 -12.88 27.42
N SER A 131 4.17 -11.89 27.26
CA SER A 131 4.26 -10.74 28.17
C SER A 131 4.94 -9.54 27.54
N VAL A 132 4.79 -8.33 28.13
CA VAL A 132 5.51 -7.11 27.70
C VAL A 132 7.03 -7.28 27.76
N GLU A 133 7.52 -7.94 28.81
CA GLU A 133 8.95 -8.21 28.97
C GLU A 133 9.48 -9.15 27.90
N ASP A 134 8.67 -10.11 27.46
CA ASP A 134 8.96 -11.01 26.35
C ASP A 134 9.00 -10.26 25.02
N ILE A 135 8.06 -9.35 24.78
CA ILE A 135 8.04 -8.50 23.59
C ILE A 135 9.35 -7.73 23.49
N ALA A 136 9.71 -7.00 24.55
CA ALA A 136 10.90 -6.16 24.56
C ALA A 136 12.20 -6.94 24.31
N LYS A 137 12.25 -8.22 24.69
CA LYS A 137 13.42 -9.09 24.47
C LYS A 137 13.46 -9.70 23.06
N GLN A 138 12.30 -9.87 22.43
CA GLN A 138 12.19 -10.52 21.12
C GLN A 138 12.21 -9.52 19.96
N LEU A 139 11.91 -8.25 20.21
CA LEU A 139 11.98 -7.19 19.20
C LEU A 139 13.46 -6.86 18.91
N PRO A 140 13.87 -6.88 17.64
CA PRO A 140 15.24 -6.56 17.26
C PRO A 140 15.53 -5.07 17.42
N ASN A 141 16.78 -4.71 17.68
CA ASN A 141 17.22 -3.31 17.69
C ASN A 141 17.41 -2.71 16.30
N GLU A 142 17.51 -3.58 15.30
CA GLU A 142 17.68 -3.21 13.89
C GLU A 142 16.77 -4.08 13.04
N VAL A 143 16.27 -3.54 11.95
CA VAL A 143 15.49 -4.28 10.96
C VAL A 143 16.09 -4.12 9.57
N THR A 144 16.06 -5.18 8.78
CA THR A 144 16.36 -5.10 7.35
C THR A 144 15.07 -4.75 6.62
N ILE A 145 15.12 -3.67 5.88
CA ILE A 145 14.06 -3.17 5.04
C ILE A 145 14.48 -3.28 3.57
N SER A 146 13.51 -3.50 2.70
CA SER A 146 13.73 -3.62 1.26
C SER A 146 12.90 -2.57 0.52
N TYR A 147 13.55 -1.81 -0.34
CA TYR A 147 12.94 -0.91 -1.31
C TYR A 147 13.07 -1.54 -2.70
N GLY A 148 12.15 -2.41 -3.05
CA GLY A 148 12.22 -3.17 -4.30
C GLY A 148 13.38 -4.17 -4.30
N THR A 149 14.47 -3.88 -5.00
CA THR A 149 15.65 -4.76 -5.09
C THR A 149 16.79 -4.39 -4.14
N GLU A 150 16.69 -3.25 -3.49
CA GLU A 150 17.71 -2.79 -2.54
C GLU A 150 17.30 -3.14 -1.12
N GLU A 151 18.25 -3.62 -0.32
CA GLU A 151 18.04 -3.92 1.10
C GLU A 151 18.96 -3.05 1.94
N GLU A 152 18.43 -2.56 3.04
CA GLU A 152 19.17 -1.74 4.02
C GLU A 152 18.82 -2.21 5.42
N THR A 153 19.81 -2.28 6.32
CA THR A 153 19.57 -2.53 7.74
C THR A 153 19.62 -1.21 8.48
N THR A 154 18.59 -0.92 9.24
CA THR A 154 18.41 0.35 9.95
C THR A 154 18.01 0.12 11.40
N PRO A 155 18.49 0.95 12.34
CA PRO A 155 18.07 0.90 13.73
C PRO A 155 16.58 1.22 13.86
N VAL A 156 15.92 0.55 14.82
CA VAL A 156 14.49 0.75 15.08
C VAL A 156 14.24 0.96 16.59
N THR A 157 13.40 1.92 16.91
CA THR A 157 12.90 2.14 18.27
C THR A 157 11.43 1.74 18.32
N TRP A 158 11.11 0.78 19.19
CA TRP A 158 9.76 0.23 19.30
C TRP A 158 8.93 0.98 20.35
N ASN A 159 7.71 1.33 19.95
CA ASN A 159 6.68 1.81 20.86
C ASN A 159 5.70 0.66 21.13
N ILE A 160 5.79 0.09 22.34
CA ILE A 160 4.99 -1.08 22.72
C ILE A 160 3.55 -0.68 23.15
N GLY A 161 3.29 0.63 23.34
CA GLY A 161 1.97 1.12 23.73
C GLY A 161 1.51 0.62 25.11
N GLU A 162 0.22 0.71 25.36
CA GLU A 162 -0.41 0.18 26.57
C GLU A 162 -0.82 -1.28 26.35
N TYR A 163 0.07 -2.20 26.66
CA TYR A 163 -0.23 -3.63 26.65
C TYR A 163 -0.91 -4.04 27.95
N ASP A 164 -2.08 -4.68 27.85
CA ASP A 164 -2.77 -5.29 28.99
C ASP A 164 -2.60 -6.81 28.93
N ALA A 165 -1.74 -7.35 29.78
CA ALA A 165 -1.44 -8.79 29.88
C ALA A 165 -2.67 -9.67 30.21
N ASN A 166 -3.78 -9.07 30.65
CA ASN A 166 -5.01 -9.78 30.98
C ASN A 166 -5.98 -9.86 29.80
N LYS A 167 -5.66 -9.26 28.66
CA LYS A 167 -6.47 -9.31 27.47
C LYS A 167 -5.81 -10.19 26.41
N ILE A 168 -6.53 -11.18 25.95
CA ILE A 168 -6.16 -11.97 24.75
C ILE A 168 -6.67 -11.16 23.55
N GLY A 169 -5.78 -10.88 22.61
CA GLY A 169 -6.14 -10.13 21.40
C GLY A 169 -4.91 -9.66 20.63
N ASN A 170 -5.13 -9.00 19.53
CA ASN A 170 -4.07 -8.40 18.72
C ASN A 170 -3.56 -7.12 19.36
N VAL A 171 -2.25 -6.97 19.45
CA VAL A 171 -1.59 -5.73 19.88
C VAL A 171 -0.78 -5.18 18.72
N THR A 172 -0.99 -3.93 18.38
CA THR A 172 -0.18 -3.24 17.38
C THR A 172 1.03 -2.60 18.06
N ILE A 173 2.22 -2.93 17.56
CA ILE A 173 3.48 -2.34 18.00
C ILE A 173 4.06 -1.54 16.84
N THR A 174 4.41 -0.29 17.11
CA THR A 174 4.98 0.61 16.11
C THR A 174 6.49 0.73 16.31
N GLY A 175 7.27 0.49 15.27
CA GLY A 175 8.70 0.72 15.24
C GLY A 175 9.03 2.00 14.47
N ASN A 176 9.80 2.90 15.07
CA ASN A 176 10.30 4.10 14.40
C ASN A 176 11.72 3.86 13.91
N LEU A 177 11.98 4.07 12.63
CA LEU A 177 13.30 3.93 12.02
C LEU A 177 14.13 5.21 12.23
N THR A 178 15.40 5.07 12.66
CA THR A 178 16.16 6.20 13.25
C THR A 178 16.93 7.04 12.24
N GLU A 179 17.21 6.60 11.03
CA GLU A 179 18.10 7.32 10.09
C GLU A 179 17.41 7.95 8.87
N LYS A 180 16.13 7.64 8.63
CA LYS A 180 15.32 8.39 7.66
C LYS A 180 14.07 8.85 8.39
N ALA A 181 14.20 9.94 9.09
CA ALA A 181 13.43 10.41 10.24
C ALA A 181 11.90 10.58 10.09
N GLU A 182 11.27 10.02 9.07
CA GLU A 182 9.85 10.22 8.83
C GLU A 182 9.07 8.92 8.51
N ASN A 183 9.71 7.75 8.57
CA ASN A 183 9.05 6.48 8.26
C ASN A 183 8.84 5.64 9.50
N SER A 184 7.61 5.27 9.78
CA SER A 184 7.25 4.34 10.85
C SER A 184 6.99 2.95 10.28
N ALA A 185 7.64 1.92 10.86
CA ALA A 185 7.30 0.53 10.61
C ALA A 185 6.22 0.09 11.59
N THR A 186 5.10 -0.40 11.10
CA THR A 186 4.03 -0.92 11.95
C THR A 186 3.93 -2.43 11.79
N THR A 187 3.96 -3.17 12.88
CA THR A 187 3.70 -4.60 12.91
C THR A 187 2.55 -4.92 13.85
N SER A 188 1.68 -5.84 13.46
CA SER A 188 0.63 -6.37 14.32
C SER A 188 1.06 -7.72 14.85
N ILE A 189 0.98 -7.90 16.18
CA ILE A 189 1.30 -9.14 16.88
C ILE A 189 0.00 -9.75 17.39
N LEU A 190 -0.20 -11.02 17.08
CA LEU A 190 -1.34 -11.84 17.50
C LEU A 190 -1.12 -12.46 18.88
#